data_0c50b7bfadbe3306f01ca0db288dcf2a
#
_entry.id   0c50b7bfadbe3306f01ca0db288dcf2a
#
_cell.length_a   1.000
_cell.length_b   1.000
_cell.length_c   1.000
_cell.angle_alpha   90.00
_cell.angle_beta   90.00
_cell.angle_gamma   90.00
#
_symmetry.space_group_name_H-M   'P 1'
#
loop_
_entity.id
_entity.type
_entity.pdbx_description
1 polymer ?
#
loop_
_entity_poly.entity_id
_entity_poly.type
_entity_poly.pdbx_seq_one_letter_code
_entity_poly.pdbx_strand_id
1 'polypeptide(L)'
;YQEKILPNICYVGGPNELKYWMQLKTYFENNNIQFPILKLRHSAYILDKKISKKITKSDVEIKYFMGKLDDLINFKINSLSKLKLNFDSLKNTLSNQFDDLRRVSIKTNESFIGALNAQEKKQIKGLTDLEKKLKKAEQKNHETELNNIKNIYESIHPKGIDQERYLNFGNFYSFKGQELIDYIIDKVPISDDKILVINLED
;
A
#
# COMPACT_ATOMS: atom_id res chain seq x y z
N TYR A 1 -12.36 4.61 33.67
CA TYR A 1 -13.11 5.64 34.38
C TYR A 1 -14.02 6.46 33.43
N GLN A 2 -13.43 7.00 32.33
CA GLN A 2 -14.15 7.81 31.33
C GLN A 2 -15.38 7.07 30.76
N GLU A 3 -15.21 5.83 30.30
CA GLU A 3 -16.28 5.05 29.69
C GLU A 3 -17.40 4.66 30.66
N LYS A 4 -17.13 4.69 31.98
CA LYS A 4 -18.16 4.46 33.01
C LYS A 4 -19.00 5.69 33.26
N ILE A 5 -18.44 6.88 33.09
CA ILE A 5 -19.11 8.16 33.29
C ILE A 5 -19.79 8.67 32.04
N LEU A 6 -19.11 8.51 30.90
CA LEU A 6 -19.51 8.93 29.54
C LEU A 6 -19.39 7.73 28.61
N PRO A 7 -20.32 6.77 28.64
CA PRO A 7 -20.26 5.58 27.82
C PRO A 7 -20.36 5.94 26.33
N ASN A 8 -19.40 5.46 25.55
CA ASN A 8 -19.37 5.64 24.11
C ASN A 8 -20.05 4.47 23.39
N ILE A 9 -20.96 4.76 22.48
CA ILE A 9 -21.57 3.75 21.59
C ILE A 9 -20.60 3.39 20.49
N CYS A 10 -19.90 4.38 19.94
CA CYS A 10 -18.96 4.22 18.83
C CYS A 10 -17.74 5.11 19.04
N TYR A 11 -16.56 4.53 18.84
CA TYR A 11 -15.29 5.25 18.81
C TYR A 11 -14.80 5.35 17.36
N VAL A 12 -14.70 6.56 16.84
CA VAL A 12 -14.18 6.85 15.51
C VAL A 12 -12.73 7.28 15.62
N GLY A 13 -11.83 6.49 15.09
CA GLY A 13 -10.37 6.73 15.21
C GLY A 13 -9.57 6.39 13.98
N GLY A 14 -8.32 6.82 13.96
CA GLY A 14 -7.36 6.42 12.93
C GLY A 14 -6.91 4.95 13.08
N PRO A 15 -6.21 4.37 12.08
CA PRO A 15 -5.84 2.95 12.09
C PRO A 15 -5.03 2.52 13.33
N ASN A 16 -4.11 3.36 13.79
CA ASN A 16 -3.27 3.06 14.97
C ASN A 16 -4.04 3.21 16.27
N GLU A 17 -4.97 4.14 16.33
CA GLU A 17 -5.88 4.33 17.48
C GLU A 17 -6.80 3.13 17.63
N LEU A 18 -7.39 2.64 16.53
CA LEU A 18 -8.24 1.45 16.56
C LEU A 18 -7.45 0.20 16.96
N LYS A 19 -6.21 0.03 16.46
CA LYS A 19 -5.33 -1.08 16.90
C LYS A 19 -5.06 -1.03 18.41
N TYR A 20 -4.87 0.14 18.97
CA TYR A 20 -4.71 0.32 20.42
C TYR A 20 -6.00 -0.05 21.17
N TRP A 21 -7.15 0.46 20.71
CA TRP A 21 -8.44 0.14 21.32
C TRP A 21 -8.77 -1.35 21.31
N MET A 22 -8.46 -2.06 20.21
CA MET A 22 -8.66 -3.52 20.12
C MET A 22 -7.95 -4.29 21.24
N GLN A 23 -6.81 -3.79 21.74
CA GLN A 23 -6.08 -4.43 22.84
C GLN A 23 -6.78 -4.25 24.18
N LEU A 24 -7.68 -3.28 24.30
CA LEU A 24 -8.39 -2.97 25.55
C LEU A 24 -9.67 -3.82 25.74
N LYS A 25 -10.08 -4.61 24.77
CA LYS A 25 -11.35 -5.36 24.79
C LYS A 25 -11.50 -6.20 26.06
N THR A 26 -10.53 -7.03 26.36
CA THR A 26 -10.54 -7.88 27.58
C THR A 26 -10.55 -7.05 28.87
N TYR A 27 -9.90 -5.90 28.89
CA TYR A 27 -9.93 -5.01 30.03
C TYR A 27 -11.35 -4.45 30.29
N PHE A 28 -12.08 -4.09 29.23
CA PHE A 28 -13.48 -3.65 29.33
C PHE A 28 -14.37 -4.76 29.83
N GLU A 29 -14.22 -5.98 29.31
CA GLU A 29 -14.97 -7.18 29.72
C GLU A 29 -14.76 -7.47 31.21
N ASN A 30 -13.51 -7.47 31.68
CA ASN A 30 -13.17 -7.74 33.08
C ASN A 30 -13.73 -6.67 34.06
N ASN A 31 -14.01 -5.47 33.58
CA ASN A 31 -14.58 -4.38 34.40
C ASN A 31 -16.10 -4.23 34.20
N ASN A 32 -16.75 -5.13 33.47
CA ASN A 32 -18.18 -5.05 33.13
C ASN A 32 -18.57 -3.70 32.47
N ILE A 33 -17.70 -3.20 31.59
CA ILE A 33 -17.93 -1.99 30.80
C ILE A 33 -18.16 -2.41 29.35
N GLN A 34 -19.20 -1.90 28.71
CA GLN A 34 -19.47 -2.20 27.31
C GLN A 34 -18.38 -1.62 26.42
N PHE A 35 -17.82 -2.49 25.57
CA PHE A 35 -16.83 -2.05 24.59
C PHE A 35 -17.52 -1.34 23.41
N PRO A 36 -17.07 -0.15 22.99
CA PRO A 36 -17.72 0.60 21.92
C PRO A 36 -17.47 -0.06 20.55
N ILE A 37 -18.34 0.24 19.59
CA ILE A 37 -18.09 -0.10 18.18
C ILE A 37 -16.89 0.73 17.71
N LEU A 38 -15.89 0.07 17.18
CA LEU A 38 -14.73 0.74 16.60
C LEU A 38 -14.98 1.04 15.11
N LYS A 39 -14.91 2.31 14.74
CA LYS A 39 -15.06 2.76 13.36
C LYS A 39 -13.82 3.49 12.88
N LEU A 40 -13.33 3.10 11.69
CA LEU A 40 -12.23 3.84 11.04
C LEU A 40 -12.76 5.20 10.59
N ARG A 41 -12.02 6.28 10.92
CA ARG A 41 -12.33 7.60 10.40
C ARG A 41 -12.07 7.65 8.90
N HIS A 42 -12.86 8.43 8.19
CA HIS A 42 -12.66 8.62 6.76
C HIS A 42 -11.36 9.36 6.48
N SER A 43 -10.73 9.00 5.38
CA SER A 43 -9.54 9.66 4.83
C SER A 43 -9.90 10.26 3.48
N ALA A 44 -9.39 11.46 3.21
CA ALA A 44 -9.61 12.15 1.95
C ALA A 44 -8.29 12.68 1.38
N TYR A 45 -8.17 12.60 0.06
CA TYR A 45 -7.15 13.29 -0.71
C TYR A 45 -7.79 14.37 -1.55
N ILE A 46 -7.27 15.58 -1.49
CA ILE A 46 -7.73 16.71 -2.27
C ILE A 46 -6.69 17.00 -3.33
N LEU A 47 -7.10 16.91 -4.59
CA LEU A 47 -6.24 17.06 -5.77
C LEU A 47 -6.57 18.36 -6.48
N ASP A 48 -5.57 19.18 -6.74
CA ASP A 48 -5.71 20.31 -7.62
C ASP A 48 -5.83 19.88 -9.09
N LYS A 49 -6.33 20.76 -9.93
CA LYS A 49 -6.52 20.53 -11.37
C LYS A 49 -5.22 20.13 -12.08
N LYS A 50 -4.06 20.63 -11.63
CA LYS A 50 -2.77 20.33 -12.26
C LYS A 50 -2.36 18.89 -11.96
N ILE A 51 -2.53 18.45 -10.70
CA ILE A 51 -2.24 17.07 -10.28
C ILE A 51 -3.20 16.11 -10.97
N SER A 52 -4.51 16.39 -10.98
CA SER A 52 -5.52 15.57 -11.67
C SER A 52 -5.19 15.37 -13.14
N LYS A 53 -4.84 16.43 -13.86
CA LYS A 53 -4.40 16.34 -15.26
C LYS A 53 -3.13 15.53 -15.46
N LYS A 54 -2.15 15.61 -14.54
CA LYS A 54 -0.93 14.82 -14.60
C LYS A 54 -1.23 13.33 -14.38
N ILE A 55 -2.12 12.99 -13.43
CA ILE A 55 -2.56 11.62 -13.19
C ILE A 55 -3.20 11.04 -14.45
N THR A 56 -4.16 11.76 -15.06
CA THR A 56 -4.81 11.32 -16.30
C THR A 56 -3.80 11.10 -17.43
N LYS A 57 -2.82 12.00 -17.59
CA LYS A 57 -1.76 11.87 -18.61
C LYS A 57 -0.77 10.73 -18.32
N SER A 58 -0.66 10.27 -17.09
CA SER A 58 0.25 9.19 -16.71
C SER A 58 -0.23 7.80 -17.11
N ASP A 59 -1.48 7.68 -17.55
CA ASP A 59 -2.14 6.41 -17.85
C ASP A 59 -2.06 5.40 -16.69
N VAL A 60 -2.21 5.93 -15.46
CA VAL A 60 -2.22 5.14 -14.22
C VAL A 60 -3.46 5.53 -13.42
N GLU A 61 -4.25 4.54 -13.01
CA GLU A 61 -5.42 4.78 -12.19
C GLU A 61 -5.04 5.38 -10.83
N ILE A 62 -5.86 6.30 -10.33
CA ILE A 62 -5.65 7.01 -9.07
C ILE A 62 -5.44 6.07 -7.88
N LYS A 63 -6.07 4.91 -7.86
CA LYS A 63 -5.93 3.92 -6.78
C LYS A 63 -4.49 3.48 -6.53
N TYR A 64 -3.65 3.45 -7.58
CA TYR A 64 -2.24 3.07 -7.44
C TYR A 64 -1.41 4.17 -6.77
N PHE A 65 -1.83 5.44 -6.90
CA PHE A 65 -1.19 6.55 -6.19
C PHE A 65 -1.54 6.59 -4.71
N MET A 66 -2.59 5.92 -4.27
CA MET A 66 -2.96 5.83 -2.84
C MET A 66 -2.21 4.73 -2.08
N GLY A 67 -1.43 3.91 -2.78
CA GLY A 67 -0.61 2.85 -2.23
C GLY A 67 0.83 3.27 -1.96
N LYS A 68 1.73 2.28 -1.84
CA LYS A 68 3.16 2.54 -1.67
C LYS A 68 3.82 2.93 -2.99
N LEU A 69 4.79 3.85 -2.92
CA LEU A 69 5.54 4.28 -4.10
C LEU A 69 6.22 3.12 -4.85
N ASP A 70 6.79 2.16 -4.14
CA ASP A 70 7.45 1.01 -4.75
C ASP A 70 6.48 0.14 -5.57
N ASP A 71 5.25 -0.04 -5.08
CA ASP A 71 4.22 -0.81 -5.79
C ASP A 71 3.76 -0.07 -7.05
N LEU A 72 3.59 1.25 -6.96
CA LEU A 72 3.28 2.13 -8.08
C LEU A 72 4.38 2.09 -9.16
N ILE A 73 5.64 2.20 -8.76
CA ILE A 73 6.80 2.12 -9.68
C ILE A 73 6.86 0.74 -10.32
N ASN A 74 6.68 -0.34 -9.55
CA ASN A 74 6.64 -1.70 -10.09
C ASN A 74 5.48 -1.91 -11.08
N PHE A 75 4.30 -1.38 -10.79
CA PHE A 75 3.17 -1.40 -11.71
C PHE A 75 3.52 -0.68 -13.02
N LYS A 76 4.02 0.56 -12.93
CA LYS A 76 4.32 1.37 -14.13
C LYS A 76 5.44 0.75 -14.97
N ILE A 77 6.53 0.26 -14.36
CA ILE A 77 7.62 -0.36 -15.11
C ILE A 77 7.16 -1.63 -15.83
N ASN A 78 6.29 -2.44 -15.22
CA ASN A 78 5.72 -3.61 -15.86
C ASN A 78 4.83 -3.25 -17.08
N SER A 79 4.18 -2.08 -17.07
CA SER A 79 3.38 -1.60 -18.18
C SER A 79 4.23 -0.99 -19.32
N LEU A 80 5.39 -0.41 -19.00
CA LEU A 80 6.30 0.21 -19.98
C LEU A 80 7.23 -0.80 -20.63
N SER A 81 7.71 -1.77 -19.86
CA SER A 81 8.68 -2.74 -20.32
C SER A 81 8.06 -3.79 -21.26
N LYS A 82 8.73 -4.05 -22.37
CA LYS A 82 8.40 -5.18 -23.26
C LYS A 82 8.97 -6.51 -22.76
N LEU A 83 9.80 -6.47 -21.71
CA LEU A 83 10.44 -7.64 -21.13
C LEU A 83 9.58 -8.27 -20.04
N LYS A 84 9.65 -9.57 -19.90
CA LYS A 84 9.06 -10.29 -18.77
C LYS A 84 9.94 -10.09 -17.53
N LEU A 85 9.56 -9.14 -16.67
CA LEU A 85 10.33 -8.75 -15.47
C LEU A 85 10.12 -9.67 -14.26
N ASN A 86 9.30 -10.70 -14.38
CA ASN A 86 8.99 -11.64 -13.32
C ASN A 86 9.60 -13.01 -13.65
N PHE A 87 10.36 -13.56 -12.71
CA PHE A 87 11.05 -14.85 -12.85
C PHE A 87 10.37 -16.00 -12.12
N ASP A 88 9.12 -15.85 -11.68
CA ASP A 88 8.42 -16.88 -10.89
C ASP A 88 8.30 -18.20 -11.66
N SER A 89 8.06 -18.16 -12.97
CA SER A 89 8.06 -19.36 -13.82
C SER A 89 9.41 -20.09 -13.80
N LEU A 90 10.53 -19.35 -13.85
CA LEU A 90 11.87 -19.92 -13.79
C LEU A 90 12.17 -20.50 -12.41
N LYS A 91 11.78 -19.79 -11.33
CA LYS A 91 11.93 -20.24 -9.95
C LYS A 91 11.14 -21.53 -9.72
N ASN A 92 9.90 -21.59 -10.21
CA ASN A 92 9.06 -22.79 -10.09
C ASN A 92 9.65 -23.98 -10.86
N THR A 93 10.13 -23.77 -12.07
CA THR A 93 10.80 -24.82 -12.85
C THR A 93 12.03 -25.35 -12.11
N LEU A 94 12.82 -24.44 -11.53
CA LEU A 94 14.00 -24.81 -10.75
C LEU A 94 13.61 -25.61 -9.50
N SER A 95 12.61 -25.18 -8.74
CA SER A 95 12.11 -25.93 -7.56
C SER A 95 11.62 -27.32 -7.93
N ASN A 96 10.89 -27.47 -9.06
CA ASN A 96 10.45 -28.80 -9.52
C ASN A 96 11.63 -29.72 -9.83
N GLN A 97 12.72 -29.19 -10.44
CA GLN A 97 13.93 -29.98 -10.68
C GLN A 97 14.58 -30.44 -9.36
N PHE A 98 14.59 -29.62 -8.33
CA PHE A 98 15.07 -30.00 -7.00
C PHE A 98 14.16 -31.01 -6.33
N ASP A 99 12.83 -30.95 -6.54
CA ASP A 99 11.90 -31.95 -6.04
C ASP A 99 12.12 -33.31 -6.70
N ASP A 100 12.41 -33.35 -8.00
CA ASP A 100 12.77 -34.59 -8.69
C ASP A 100 14.07 -35.18 -8.14
N LEU A 101 15.10 -34.35 -7.91
CA LEU A 101 16.34 -34.79 -7.26
C LEU A 101 16.09 -35.33 -5.84
N ARG A 102 15.22 -34.72 -5.05
CA ARG A 102 14.83 -35.23 -3.72
C ARG A 102 14.21 -36.63 -3.82
N ARG A 103 13.30 -36.85 -4.77
CA ARG A 103 12.65 -38.16 -4.96
C ARG A 103 13.67 -39.25 -5.29
N VAL A 104 14.63 -38.97 -6.16
CA VAL A 104 15.71 -39.93 -6.49
C VAL A 104 16.62 -40.16 -5.29
N SER A 105 16.84 -39.13 -4.48
CA SER A 105 17.80 -39.17 -3.36
C SER A 105 17.21 -39.67 -2.04
N ILE A 106 15.92 -39.99 -1.98
CA ILE A 106 15.22 -40.35 -0.74
C ILE A 106 15.82 -41.56 0.00
N LYS A 107 16.56 -42.39 -0.73
CA LYS A 107 17.27 -43.58 -0.18
C LYS A 107 18.71 -43.28 0.20
N THR A 108 19.15 -42.06 0.09
CA THR A 108 20.51 -41.61 0.42
C THR A 108 20.59 -41.04 1.84
N ASN A 109 21.79 -40.62 2.23
CA ASN A 109 22.05 -40.04 3.56
C ASN A 109 21.31 -38.69 3.74
N GLU A 110 20.81 -38.41 4.95
CA GLU A 110 20.17 -37.12 5.34
C GLU A 110 21.05 -35.90 5.06
N SER A 111 22.38 -36.06 5.21
CA SER A 111 23.36 -35.00 4.89
C SER A 111 23.25 -34.53 3.44
N PHE A 112 22.99 -35.43 2.49
CA PHE A 112 22.81 -35.09 1.08
C PHE A 112 21.55 -34.28 0.85
N ILE A 113 20.45 -34.64 1.52
CA ILE A 113 19.20 -33.87 1.44
C ILE A 113 19.38 -32.45 1.99
N GLY A 114 20.15 -32.30 3.09
CA GLY A 114 20.52 -31.00 3.63
C GLY A 114 21.30 -30.13 2.63
N ALA A 115 22.29 -30.71 1.96
CA ALA A 115 23.07 -30.02 0.93
C ALA A 115 22.21 -29.63 -0.30
N LEU A 116 21.28 -30.50 -0.70
CA LEU A 116 20.34 -30.24 -1.80
C LEU A 116 19.44 -29.05 -1.51
N ASN A 117 18.87 -29.00 -0.30
CA ASN A 117 18.01 -27.89 0.16
C ASN A 117 18.79 -26.56 0.26
N ALA A 118 20.03 -26.59 0.73
CA ALA A 118 20.89 -25.41 0.77
C ALA A 118 21.21 -24.88 -0.63
N GLN A 119 21.48 -25.79 -1.57
CA GLN A 119 21.79 -25.43 -2.96
C GLN A 119 20.57 -24.84 -3.66
N GLU A 120 19.37 -25.40 -3.50
CA GLU A 120 18.14 -24.84 -4.03
C GLU A 120 17.92 -23.41 -3.56
N LYS A 121 17.99 -23.17 -2.22
CA LYS A 121 17.85 -21.83 -1.66
C LYS A 121 18.85 -20.85 -2.26
N LYS A 122 20.09 -21.26 -2.47
CA LYS A 122 21.14 -20.43 -3.09
C LYS A 122 20.79 -20.08 -4.54
N GLN A 123 20.29 -21.02 -5.32
CA GLN A 123 19.94 -20.79 -6.72
C GLN A 123 18.67 -19.92 -6.85
N ILE A 124 17.64 -20.16 -6.04
CA ILE A 124 16.42 -19.32 -6.00
C ILE A 124 16.78 -17.87 -5.62
N LYS A 125 17.68 -17.70 -4.63
CA LYS A 125 18.19 -16.38 -4.27
C LYS A 125 18.93 -15.73 -5.45
N GLY A 126 19.76 -16.47 -6.17
CA GLY A 126 20.46 -15.97 -7.36
C GLY A 126 19.50 -15.46 -8.43
N LEU A 127 18.44 -16.23 -8.75
CA LEU A 127 17.38 -15.80 -9.67
C LEU A 127 16.65 -14.54 -9.18
N THR A 128 16.38 -14.46 -7.88
CA THR A 128 15.74 -13.28 -7.28
C THR A 128 16.61 -12.04 -7.41
N ASP A 129 17.92 -12.19 -7.21
CA ASP A 129 18.86 -11.08 -7.34
C ASP A 129 19.02 -10.63 -8.81
N LEU A 130 18.99 -11.56 -9.76
CA LEU A 130 18.97 -11.25 -11.20
C LEU A 130 17.68 -10.53 -11.60
N GLU A 131 16.52 -10.97 -11.11
CA GLU A 131 15.24 -10.28 -11.32
C GLU A 131 15.28 -8.83 -10.84
N LYS A 132 15.82 -8.60 -9.64
CA LYS A 132 16.01 -7.23 -9.10
C LYS A 132 16.93 -6.39 -9.97
N LYS A 133 18.03 -6.98 -10.48
CA LYS A 133 18.97 -6.28 -11.37
C LYS A 133 18.30 -5.92 -12.70
N LEU A 134 17.54 -6.84 -13.29
CA LEU A 134 16.79 -6.59 -14.51
C LEU A 134 15.79 -5.45 -14.33
N LYS A 135 14.98 -5.49 -13.25
CA LYS A 135 14.04 -4.42 -12.93
C LYS A 135 14.74 -3.06 -12.78
N LYS A 136 15.89 -3.02 -12.11
CA LYS A 136 16.67 -1.77 -11.97
C LYS A 136 17.20 -1.26 -13.31
N ALA A 137 17.64 -2.14 -14.19
CA ALA A 137 18.10 -1.77 -15.53
C ALA A 137 16.94 -1.18 -16.35
N GLU A 138 15.77 -1.81 -16.34
CA GLU A 138 14.57 -1.30 -17.00
C GLU A 138 14.08 0.02 -16.41
N GLN A 139 14.13 0.19 -15.07
CA GLN A 139 13.83 1.46 -14.44
C GLN A 139 14.74 2.60 -14.93
N LYS A 140 16.02 2.31 -15.19
CA LYS A 140 16.95 3.29 -15.75
C LYS A 140 16.60 3.65 -17.19
N ASN A 141 16.18 2.65 -18.00
CA ASN A 141 15.74 2.90 -19.37
C ASN A 141 14.50 3.78 -19.47
N HIS A 142 13.64 3.75 -18.45
CA HIS A 142 12.39 4.52 -18.35
C HIS A 142 12.44 5.60 -17.27
N GLU A 143 13.61 6.14 -16.98
CA GLU A 143 13.82 7.05 -15.85
C GLU A 143 12.95 8.32 -15.92
N THR A 144 12.76 8.87 -17.10
CA THR A 144 11.95 10.09 -17.30
C THR A 144 10.50 9.86 -16.91
N GLU A 145 9.90 8.78 -17.40
CA GLU A 145 8.51 8.41 -17.12
C GLU A 145 8.31 8.09 -15.64
N LEU A 146 9.25 7.34 -15.05
CA LEU A 146 9.18 7.00 -13.63
C LEU A 146 9.39 8.21 -12.73
N ASN A 147 10.24 9.17 -13.11
CA ASN A 147 10.40 10.42 -12.37
C ASN A 147 9.12 11.27 -12.43
N ASN A 148 8.42 11.30 -13.56
CA ASN A 148 7.11 11.95 -13.64
C ASN A 148 6.09 11.31 -12.67
N ILE A 149 6.04 9.99 -12.60
CA ILE A 149 5.19 9.27 -11.64
C ILE A 149 5.57 9.60 -10.19
N LYS A 150 6.87 9.61 -9.86
CA LYS A 150 7.36 9.99 -8.52
C LYS A 150 6.95 11.42 -8.16
N ASN A 151 7.10 12.36 -9.08
CA ASN A 151 6.72 13.76 -8.85
C ASN A 151 5.21 13.92 -8.59
N ILE A 152 4.36 13.15 -9.28
CA ILE A 152 2.93 13.12 -9.01
C ILE A 152 2.68 12.53 -7.62
N TYR A 153 3.31 11.39 -7.30
CA TYR A 153 3.18 10.74 -6.00
C TYR A 153 3.59 11.66 -4.85
N GLU A 154 4.72 12.35 -4.95
CA GLU A 154 5.21 13.30 -3.96
C GLU A 154 4.28 14.52 -3.78
N SER A 155 3.57 14.90 -4.83
CA SER A 155 2.55 15.97 -4.76
C SER A 155 1.31 15.53 -3.96
N ILE A 156 1.01 14.23 -3.96
CA ILE A 156 -0.10 13.62 -3.22
C ILE A 156 0.34 13.23 -1.80
N HIS A 157 1.59 12.77 -1.67
CA HIS A 157 2.20 12.33 -0.41
C HIS A 157 3.42 13.19 -0.07
N PRO A 158 3.24 14.44 0.38
CA PRO A 158 4.35 15.33 0.68
C PRO A 158 5.26 14.71 1.75
N LYS A 159 6.55 14.62 1.44
CA LYS A 159 7.57 13.92 2.26
C LYS A 159 7.25 12.43 2.53
N GLY A 160 6.49 11.78 1.67
CA GLY A 160 6.09 10.38 1.84
C GLY A 160 5.04 10.15 2.93
N ILE A 161 4.37 11.22 3.38
CA ILE A 161 3.33 11.18 4.42
C ILE A 161 1.98 11.44 3.75
N ASP A 162 0.93 10.77 4.23
CA ASP A 162 -0.44 11.00 3.75
C ASP A 162 -0.80 12.47 3.86
N GLN A 163 -1.45 13.02 2.83
CA GLN A 163 -1.80 14.42 2.71
C GLN A 163 -2.51 14.95 3.97
N GLU A 164 -3.48 14.21 4.51
CA GLU A 164 -4.26 14.57 5.70
C GLU A 164 -3.42 14.71 6.98
N ARG A 165 -2.23 14.10 7.00
CA ARG A 165 -1.32 14.14 8.16
C ARG A 165 -0.24 15.22 8.02
N TYR A 166 -0.03 15.70 6.81
CA TYR A 166 1.03 16.67 6.52
C TYR A 166 0.50 18.07 6.24
N LEU A 167 -0.58 18.19 5.46
CA LEU A 167 -1.14 19.47 5.07
C LEU A 167 -2.22 19.94 6.06
N ASN A 168 -2.26 21.25 6.28
CA ASN A 168 -3.34 21.87 7.03
C ASN A 168 -4.57 22.03 6.11
N PHE A 169 -5.76 21.78 6.63
CA PHE A 169 -7.02 22.01 5.92
C PHE A 169 -7.14 23.42 5.34
N GLY A 170 -6.62 24.42 6.02
CA GLY A 170 -6.60 25.80 5.55
C GLY A 170 -5.96 25.98 4.17
N ASN A 171 -5.03 25.11 3.78
CA ASN A 171 -4.43 25.13 2.45
C ASN A 171 -5.46 24.91 1.34
N PHE A 172 -6.50 24.15 1.61
CA PHE A 172 -7.57 23.82 0.66
C PHE A 172 -8.77 24.74 0.84
N TYR A 173 -9.04 25.18 2.07
CA TYR A 173 -10.13 26.07 2.38
C TYR A 173 -10.03 27.42 1.63
N SER A 174 -8.80 27.91 1.40
CA SER A 174 -8.56 29.14 0.65
C SER A 174 -9.04 29.07 -0.82
N PHE A 175 -9.24 27.89 -1.39
CA PHE A 175 -9.70 27.72 -2.78
C PHE A 175 -11.21 27.74 -2.93
N LYS A 176 -11.97 27.12 -2.01
CA LYS A 176 -13.42 26.95 -2.13
C LYS A 176 -14.20 27.36 -0.87
N GLY A 177 -13.52 27.71 0.22
CA GLY A 177 -14.19 28.14 1.44
C GLY A 177 -15.16 27.10 1.99
N GLN A 178 -16.34 27.54 2.40
CA GLN A 178 -17.39 26.72 2.98
C GLN A 178 -17.89 25.61 2.01
N GLU A 179 -17.93 25.88 0.73
CA GLU A 179 -18.36 24.89 -0.28
C GLU A 179 -17.54 23.60 -0.25
N LEU A 180 -16.25 23.68 0.08
CA LEU A 180 -15.41 22.49 0.24
C LEU A 180 -15.86 21.64 1.43
N ILE A 181 -16.24 22.27 2.54
CA ILE A 181 -16.71 21.58 3.73
C ILE A 181 -18.05 20.90 3.42
N ASP A 182 -18.98 21.62 2.84
CA ASP A 182 -20.31 21.12 2.49
C ASP A 182 -20.18 19.94 1.49
N TYR A 183 -19.29 20.05 0.51
CA TYR A 183 -18.99 18.97 -0.43
C TYR A 183 -18.43 17.72 0.26
N ILE A 184 -17.47 17.89 1.19
CA ILE A 184 -16.91 16.76 1.95
C ILE A 184 -18.00 16.08 2.78
N ILE A 185 -18.83 16.85 3.48
CA ILE A 185 -19.94 16.32 4.31
C ILE A 185 -20.92 15.54 3.45
N ASP A 186 -21.28 16.05 2.26
CA ASP A 186 -22.21 15.38 1.35
C ASP A 186 -21.65 14.09 0.75
N LYS A 187 -20.35 14.05 0.47
CA LYS A 187 -19.72 12.93 -0.24
C LYS A 187 -19.11 11.86 0.68
N VAL A 188 -18.87 12.18 1.96
CA VAL A 188 -18.35 11.19 2.91
C VAL A 188 -19.45 10.18 3.26
N PRO A 189 -19.34 8.91 2.84
CA PRO A 189 -20.35 7.91 3.14
C PRO A 189 -20.27 7.51 4.62
N ILE A 190 -21.40 7.43 5.31
CA ILE A 190 -21.45 7.08 6.74
C ILE A 190 -20.94 5.66 7.00
N SER A 191 -21.04 4.77 6.03
CA SER A 191 -20.80 3.32 6.19
C SER A 191 -19.60 2.73 5.46
N ASP A 192 -18.97 3.47 4.55
CA ASP A 192 -17.88 2.94 3.71
C ASP A 192 -16.50 3.32 4.24
N ASP A 193 -15.59 2.34 4.32
CA ASP A 193 -14.18 2.54 4.68
C ASP A 193 -13.31 2.93 3.46
N LYS A 194 -13.91 3.59 2.47
CA LYS A 194 -13.23 4.01 1.25
C LYS A 194 -12.50 5.34 1.44
N ILE A 195 -11.37 5.48 0.75
CA ILE A 195 -10.65 6.75 0.66
C ILE A 195 -11.41 7.65 -0.34
N LEU A 196 -11.75 8.85 0.09
CA LEU A 196 -12.37 9.85 -0.75
C LEU A 196 -11.29 10.61 -1.53
N VAL A 197 -11.45 10.71 -2.85
CA VAL A 197 -10.59 11.55 -3.69
C VAL A 197 -11.42 12.71 -4.26
N ILE A 198 -11.05 13.91 -3.89
CA ILE A 198 -11.74 15.15 -4.29
C ILE A 198 -10.88 15.88 -5.30
N ASN A 199 -11.41 16.11 -6.49
CA ASN A 199 -10.79 16.95 -7.49
C ASN A 199 -11.32 18.39 -7.33
N LEU A 200 -10.42 19.34 -7.03
CA LEU A 200 -10.78 20.75 -7.07
C LEU A 200 -10.84 21.18 -8.54
N GLU A 201 -12.05 21.27 -9.07
CA GLU A 201 -12.30 21.97 -10.34
C GLU A 201 -12.28 23.46 -10.10
N ASP A 202 -11.79 24.23 -11.09
CA ASP A 202 -11.71 25.70 -11.02
C ASP A 202 -13.08 26.33 -10.90
#